data_1c59f29d12b8a0d3de17c2ef692f54e6
#
_entry.id   1c59f29d12b8a0d3de17c2ef692f54e6
#
_cell.length_a   1.000
_cell.length_b   1.000
_cell.length_c   1.000
_cell.angle_alpha   90.00
_cell.angle_beta   90.00
_cell.angle_gamma   90.00
#
_symmetry.space_group_name_H-M   'P 1'
#
loop_
_entity.id
_entity.type
_entity.pdbx_description
1 polymer ?
#
loop_
_entity_poly.entity_id
_entity_poly.type
_entity_poly.pdbx_seq_one_letter_code
_entity_poly.pdbx_strand_id
1 'polypeptide(L)'
;MAHKNNHLVIMAGGVGSRFWPMSTVDKPKQFIDVLGTGRTLLQLTFDRFEGVCDPENVWVVTNKKYAALVHEQLPEIPEGNILQEPCRRNTAPCIAYISWRIKEKDPHANIVVSPSDHIVTNANEFRRVITSALKFTGETDSIVTLGMKPIRPETGYGYIQADLRTPSARNKEVFRVDHFKEKPNLETATQYIQDKSFFWNAGIFVMSAATIVNAFRVYQPSIAKIFESMRSIYGTDKEQAEIDQRYPECENISVDYAIMEKAEEIFVMPADFGWSDLGTWGSLLAQSHKDMYGNALIGDNIQMVESKNNIIHTMNEKKVVIQGLDGYIVAEEDGTLLICKLSEEQRIKIFSGSEK
;
A
#
# COMPACT_ATOMS: atom_id res chain seq x y z
N MET A 1 -19.24 12.42 16.11
CA MET A 1 -20.10 11.29 15.70
C MET A 1 -19.76 10.72 14.31
N ALA A 2 -18.88 11.36 13.54
CA ALA A 2 -18.54 10.93 12.17
C ALA A 2 -17.58 9.71 12.09
N HIS A 3 -16.96 9.29 13.20
CA HIS A 3 -15.92 8.25 13.17
C HIS A 3 -16.42 6.81 13.34
N LYS A 4 -17.63 6.61 13.88
CA LYS A 4 -18.15 5.26 14.22
C LYS A 4 -18.30 4.30 13.04
N ASN A 5 -18.55 4.83 11.84
CA ASN A 5 -18.75 4.02 10.64
C ASN A 5 -17.55 4.07 9.69
N ASN A 6 -16.44 4.70 10.11
CA ASN A 6 -15.21 4.68 9.33
C ASN A 6 -14.44 3.40 9.63
N HIS A 7 -14.06 2.68 8.59
CA HIS A 7 -13.28 1.47 8.67
C HIS A 7 -11.96 1.62 7.89
N LEU A 8 -10.86 1.25 8.51
CA LEU A 8 -9.56 1.13 7.85
C LEU A 8 -9.34 -0.32 7.42
N VAL A 9 -8.95 -0.51 6.17
CA VAL A 9 -8.52 -1.78 5.63
C VAL A 9 -7.06 -1.68 5.22
N ILE A 10 -6.18 -2.42 5.87
CA ILE A 10 -4.76 -2.50 5.54
C ILE A 10 -4.51 -3.77 4.72
N MET A 11 -4.04 -3.62 3.49
CA MET A 11 -3.67 -4.74 2.63
C MET A 11 -2.21 -5.13 2.89
N ALA A 12 -1.97 -6.31 3.46
CA ALA A 12 -0.66 -6.80 3.89
C ALA A 12 -0.25 -8.12 3.20
N GLY A 13 -0.48 -8.23 1.88
CA GLY A 13 -0.28 -9.47 1.10
C GLY A 13 1.01 -9.52 0.26
N GLY A 14 1.76 -8.42 0.13
CA GLY A 14 2.99 -8.33 -0.67
C GLY A 14 4.19 -9.05 -0.03
N VAL A 15 5.25 -9.37 -0.81
CA VAL A 15 6.54 -9.87 -0.29
C VAL A 15 7.60 -8.78 -0.26
N GLY A 16 7.60 -7.89 -1.23
CA GLY A 16 8.62 -6.84 -1.33
C GLY A 16 10.02 -7.38 -1.67
N SER A 17 10.13 -8.35 -2.57
CA SER A 17 11.36 -9.10 -2.89
C SER A 17 12.56 -8.24 -3.33
N ARG A 18 12.34 -6.98 -3.73
CA ARG A 18 13.43 -6.05 -4.09
C ARG A 18 14.26 -5.59 -2.88
N PHE A 19 13.75 -5.75 -1.65
CA PHE A 19 14.47 -5.42 -0.42
C PHE A 19 15.27 -6.59 0.16
N TRP A 20 15.48 -7.66 -0.63
CA TRP A 20 16.37 -8.72 -0.20
C TRP A 20 17.78 -8.16 0.12
N PRO A 21 18.49 -8.61 1.17
CA PRO A 21 18.18 -9.74 2.05
C PRO A 21 17.20 -9.43 3.19
N MET A 22 16.84 -8.16 3.43
CA MET A 22 15.94 -7.79 4.52
C MET A 22 14.56 -8.41 4.37
N SER A 23 13.95 -8.33 3.16
CA SER A 23 12.65 -8.93 2.90
C SER A 23 12.79 -10.31 2.29
N THR A 24 12.11 -11.28 2.88
CA THR A 24 12.03 -12.66 2.42
C THR A 24 10.58 -13.11 2.31
N VAL A 25 10.37 -14.34 1.79
CA VAL A 25 9.02 -14.94 1.78
C VAL A 25 8.50 -15.19 3.20
N ASP A 26 9.38 -15.37 4.19
CA ASP A 26 9.01 -15.60 5.58
C ASP A 26 8.83 -14.31 6.37
N LYS A 27 9.54 -13.25 5.99
CA LYS A 27 9.49 -11.93 6.61
C LYS A 27 9.33 -10.85 5.52
N PRO A 28 8.10 -10.63 4.99
CA PRO A 28 7.84 -9.62 3.98
C PRO A 28 8.13 -8.19 4.43
N LYS A 29 8.38 -7.30 3.47
CA LYS A 29 8.77 -5.89 3.67
C LYS A 29 7.91 -5.15 4.70
N GLN A 30 6.60 -5.33 4.68
CA GLN A 30 5.68 -4.64 5.59
C GLN A 30 5.87 -4.99 7.07
N PHE A 31 6.46 -6.15 7.37
CA PHE A 31 6.74 -6.61 8.74
C PHE A 31 8.14 -6.26 9.23
N ILE A 32 8.86 -5.41 8.50
CA ILE A 32 10.26 -5.03 8.79
C ILE A 32 10.32 -3.54 9.13
N ASP A 33 11.20 -3.18 10.07
CA ASP A 33 11.64 -1.79 10.30
C ASP A 33 12.66 -1.38 9.24
N VAL A 34 12.18 -1.01 8.08
CA VAL A 34 13.04 -0.63 6.93
C VAL A 34 13.70 0.73 7.15
N LEU A 35 13.13 1.57 8.02
CA LEU A 35 13.59 2.94 8.27
C LEU A 35 14.52 3.05 9.49
N GLY A 36 14.65 1.99 10.31
CA GLY A 36 15.41 2.04 11.56
C GLY A 36 14.76 2.92 12.64
N THR A 37 13.44 3.00 12.65
CA THR A 37 12.67 3.85 13.57
C THR A 37 12.14 3.11 14.81
N GLY A 38 12.37 1.81 14.90
CA GLY A 38 11.78 0.93 15.91
C GLY A 38 10.34 0.50 15.57
N ARG A 39 9.81 0.84 14.38
CA ARG A 39 8.47 0.51 13.92
C ARG A 39 8.49 -0.12 12.52
N THR A 40 7.76 -1.20 12.32
CA THR A 40 7.60 -1.81 11.00
C THR A 40 6.71 -0.96 10.09
N LEU A 41 6.76 -1.18 8.77
CA LEU A 41 5.91 -0.44 7.85
C LEU A 41 4.41 -0.68 8.10
N LEU A 42 4.04 -1.89 8.52
CA LEU A 42 2.67 -2.20 8.94
C LEU A 42 2.25 -1.36 10.15
N GLN A 43 3.10 -1.27 11.17
CA GLN A 43 2.87 -0.46 12.36
C GLN A 43 2.79 1.03 12.02
N LEU A 44 3.73 1.54 11.20
CA LEU A 44 3.69 2.93 10.71
C LEU A 44 2.42 3.22 9.90
N THR A 45 1.91 2.21 9.17
CA THR A 45 0.64 2.35 8.46
C THR A 45 -0.53 2.45 9.42
N PHE A 46 -0.58 1.62 10.47
CA PHE A 46 -1.60 1.72 11.51
C PHE A 46 -1.54 3.07 12.24
N ASP A 47 -0.36 3.49 12.71
CA ASP A 47 -0.15 4.72 13.47
C ASP A 47 -0.59 5.98 12.72
N ARG A 48 -0.41 6.04 11.39
CA ARG A 48 -0.81 7.22 10.61
C ARG A 48 -2.31 7.46 10.56
N PHE A 49 -3.12 6.43 10.83
CA PHE A 49 -4.59 6.53 10.87
C PHE A 49 -5.15 6.81 12.27
N GLU A 50 -4.29 7.07 13.26
CA GLU A 50 -4.73 7.45 14.60
C GLU A 50 -5.73 8.62 14.57
N GLY A 51 -6.90 8.45 15.22
CA GLY A 51 -7.98 9.43 15.23
C GLY A 51 -8.84 9.50 13.96
N VAL A 52 -8.59 8.67 12.95
CA VAL A 52 -9.41 8.57 11.72
C VAL A 52 -10.52 7.54 11.89
N CYS A 53 -10.21 6.40 12.50
CA CYS A 53 -11.17 5.35 12.85
C CYS A 53 -10.79 4.71 14.19
N ASP A 54 -11.77 4.10 14.84
CA ASP A 54 -11.54 3.38 16.10
C ASP A 54 -10.77 2.07 15.82
N PRO A 55 -9.89 1.59 16.73
CA PRO A 55 -9.13 0.34 16.55
C PRO A 55 -10.01 -0.88 16.27
N GLU A 56 -11.24 -0.92 16.78
CA GLU A 56 -12.24 -1.97 16.54
C GLU A 56 -12.72 -2.01 15.07
N ASN A 57 -12.50 -0.93 14.32
CA ASN A 57 -12.83 -0.80 12.91
C ASN A 57 -11.60 -0.86 11.99
N VAL A 58 -10.45 -1.22 12.54
CA VAL A 58 -9.26 -1.52 11.73
C VAL A 58 -9.24 -2.99 11.36
N TRP A 59 -8.99 -3.24 10.09
CA TRP A 59 -8.95 -4.56 9.48
C TRP A 59 -7.62 -4.76 8.76
N VAL A 60 -7.07 -5.96 8.86
CA VAL A 60 -5.90 -6.34 8.05
C VAL A 60 -6.26 -7.54 7.19
N VAL A 61 -6.03 -7.44 5.89
CA VAL A 61 -6.13 -8.58 4.98
C VAL A 61 -4.74 -9.02 4.61
N THR A 62 -4.41 -10.26 4.92
CA THR A 62 -3.07 -10.82 4.72
C THR A 62 -3.14 -12.28 4.30
N ASN A 63 -2.02 -12.83 3.81
CA ASN A 63 -1.94 -14.27 3.60
C ASN A 63 -1.98 -15.02 4.95
N LYS A 64 -2.65 -16.18 4.98
CA LYS A 64 -2.76 -17.05 6.16
C LYS A 64 -1.43 -17.28 6.88
N LYS A 65 -0.33 -17.37 6.11
CA LYS A 65 1.03 -17.53 6.64
C LYS A 65 1.48 -16.39 7.54
N TYR A 66 0.96 -15.16 7.35
CA TYR A 66 1.43 -13.96 8.04
C TYR A 66 0.47 -13.46 9.13
N ALA A 67 -0.65 -14.16 9.37
CA ALA A 67 -1.63 -13.73 10.36
C ALA A 67 -1.03 -13.60 11.77
N ALA A 68 -0.14 -14.52 12.15
CA ALA A 68 0.56 -14.47 13.43
C ALA A 68 1.47 -13.21 13.57
N LEU A 69 2.17 -12.82 12.49
CA LEU A 69 2.98 -11.59 12.47
C LEU A 69 2.13 -10.33 12.61
N VAL A 70 0.94 -10.32 11.99
CA VAL A 70 0.00 -9.20 12.14
C VAL A 70 -0.44 -9.09 13.60
N HIS A 71 -0.85 -10.20 14.22
CA HIS A 71 -1.28 -10.21 15.62
C HIS A 71 -0.17 -9.79 16.58
N GLU A 72 1.08 -10.22 16.34
CA GLU A 72 2.25 -9.82 17.13
C GLU A 72 2.52 -8.31 17.03
N GLN A 73 2.44 -7.75 15.81
CA GLN A 73 2.80 -6.36 15.56
C GLN A 73 1.68 -5.36 15.84
N LEU A 74 0.43 -5.78 15.76
CA LEU A 74 -0.77 -4.95 15.98
C LEU A 74 -1.74 -5.65 16.95
N PRO A 75 -1.33 -5.84 18.21
CA PRO A 75 -2.16 -6.53 19.23
C PRO A 75 -3.44 -5.76 19.59
N GLU A 76 -3.55 -4.48 19.21
CA GLU A 76 -4.74 -3.65 19.42
C GLU A 76 -5.89 -4.00 18.48
N ILE A 77 -5.60 -4.68 17.35
CA ILE A 77 -6.63 -5.07 16.38
C ILE A 77 -7.32 -6.36 16.86
N PRO A 78 -8.67 -6.41 16.88
CA PRO A 78 -9.39 -7.63 17.19
C PRO A 78 -8.99 -8.78 16.26
N GLU A 79 -8.78 -9.98 16.81
CA GLU A 79 -8.37 -11.16 16.02
C GLU A 79 -9.32 -11.44 14.85
N GLY A 80 -10.64 -11.27 15.05
CA GLY A 80 -11.65 -11.44 14.00
C GLY A 80 -11.61 -10.39 12.88
N ASN A 81 -10.75 -9.37 13.00
CA ASN A 81 -10.50 -8.36 11.97
C ASN A 81 -9.21 -8.64 11.17
N ILE A 82 -8.49 -9.72 11.46
CA ILE A 82 -7.34 -10.20 10.68
C ILE A 82 -7.84 -11.26 9.70
N LEU A 83 -8.14 -10.85 8.47
CA LEU A 83 -8.69 -11.73 7.43
C LEU A 83 -7.56 -12.44 6.69
N GLN A 84 -7.71 -13.75 6.48
CA GLN A 84 -6.66 -14.62 5.98
C GLN A 84 -6.97 -15.10 4.56
N GLU A 85 -6.18 -14.64 3.58
CA GLU A 85 -6.24 -15.13 2.22
C GLU A 85 -5.48 -16.48 2.10
N PRO A 86 -6.10 -17.54 1.56
CA PRO A 86 -5.43 -18.84 1.41
C PRO A 86 -4.36 -18.84 0.31
N CYS A 87 -4.53 -17.97 -0.69
CA CYS A 87 -3.60 -17.81 -1.81
C CYS A 87 -3.61 -16.38 -2.33
N ARG A 88 -2.63 -16.01 -3.14
CA ARG A 88 -2.56 -14.70 -3.77
C ARG A 88 -3.49 -14.63 -4.98
N ARG A 89 -4.34 -13.60 -5.04
CA ARG A 89 -5.25 -13.29 -6.15
C ARG A 89 -5.24 -11.81 -6.50
N ASN A 90 -4.16 -11.07 -6.13
CA ASN A 90 -4.05 -9.64 -6.33
C ASN A 90 -5.08 -8.83 -5.50
N THR A 91 -5.24 -7.53 -5.76
CA THR A 91 -5.96 -6.62 -4.86
C THR A 91 -7.48 -6.63 -5.02
N ALA A 92 -8.04 -7.04 -6.18
CA ALA A 92 -9.49 -7.04 -6.33
C ALA A 92 -10.20 -8.07 -5.44
N PRO A 93 -9.82 -9.36 -5.39
CA PRO A 93 -10.41 -10.31 -4.46
C PRO A 93 -10.19 -9.95 -2.98
N CYS A 94 -9.02 -9.39 -2.65
CA CYS A 94 -8.70 -8.87 -1.32
C CYS A 94 -9.74 -7.82 -0.88
N ILE A 95 -9.93 -6.77 -1.69
CA ILE A 95 -10.89 -5.70 -1.41
C ILE A 95 -12.34 -6.21 -1.44
N ALA A 96 -12.67 -7.13 -2.36
CA ALA A 96 -13.99 -7.74 -2.39
C ALA A 96 -14.29 -8.45 -1.07
N TYR A 97 -13.44 -9.39 -0.64
CA TYR A 97 -13.63 -10.14 0.59
C TYR A 97 -13.94 -9.24 1.78
N ILE A 98 -13.06 -8.28 2.04
CA ILE A 98 -13.22 -7.41 3.20
C ILE A 98 -14.44 -6.49 3.06
N SER A 99 -14.76 -6.02 1.85
CA SER A 99 -15.91 -5.12 1.65
C SER A 99 -17.24 -5.82 1.94
N TRP A 100 -17.42 -7.08 1.51
CA TRP A 100 -18.59 -7.88 1.90
C TRP A 100 -18.63 -8.14 3.40
N ARG A 101 -17.49 -8.50 3.99
CA ARG A 101 -17.37 -8.77 5.43
C ARG A 101 -17.73 -7.56 6.29
N ILE A 102 -17.22 -6.38 5.94
CA ILE A 102 -17.56 -5.13 6.63
C ILE A 102 -19.03 -4.78 6.43
N LYS A 103 -19.53 -4.86 5.18
CA LYS A 103 -20.92 -4.51 4.87
C LYS A 103 -21.95 -5.35 5.62
N GLU A 104 -21.67 -6.62 5.88
CA GLU A 104 -22.56 -7.46 6.69
C GLU A 104 -22.52 -7.08 8.19
N LYS A 105 -21.37 -6.58 8.68
CA LYS A 105 -21.21 -6.08 10.06
C LYS A 105 -21.82 -4.68 10.22
N ASP A 106 -21.53 -3.78 9.26
CA ASP A 106 -21.97 -2.38 9.24
C ASP A 106 -22.43 -1.98 7.82
N PRO A 107 -23.73 -2.01 7.54
CA PRO A 107 -24.27 -1.61 6.22
C PRO A 107 -23.98 -0.16 5.82
N HIS A 108 -23.65 0.71 6.78
CA HIS A 108 -23.34 2.13 6.57
C HIS A 108 -21.83 2.42 6.61
N ALA A 109 -21.01 1.40 6.61
CA ALA A 109 -19.55 1.53 6.67
C ALA A 109 -19.02 2.38 5.52
N ASN A 110 -18.12 3.29 5.88
CA ASN A 110 -17.29 4.04 4.95
C ASN A 110 -15.85 3.55 5.11
N ILE A 111 -15.23 3.10 4.02
CA ILE A 111 -14.00 2.31 4.04
C ILE A 111 -12.86 3.12 3.45
N VAL A 112 -11.72 3.14 4.11
CA VAL A 112 -10.45 3.49 3.50
C VAL A 112 -9.59 2.24 3.35
N VAL A 113 -9.15 1.94 2.13
CA VAL A 113 -8.24 0.85 1.82
C VAL A 113 -6.85 1.42 1.60
N SER A 114 -5.85 0.90 2.30
CA SER A 114 -4.47 1.35 2.23
C SER A 114 -3.49 0.17 2.13
N PRO A 115 -2.46 0.27 1.27
CA PRO A 115 -1.32 -0.64 1.35
C PRO A 115 -0.59 -0.53 2.70
N SER A 116 0.02 -1.62 3.13
CA SER A 116 0.75 -1.71 4.42
C SER A 116 2.21 -1.29 4.35
N ASP A 117 2.74 -0.99 3.16
CA ASP A 117 4.19 -0.91 2.91
C ASP A 117 4.65 0.40 2.28
N HIS A 118 3.80 1.43 2.32
CA HIS A 118 4.09 2.77 1.85
C HIS A 118 4.58 3.69 2.98
N ILE A 119 5.39 4.69 2.62
CA ILE A 119 5.83 5.77 3.53
C ILE A 119 4.93 6.99 3.35
N VAL A 120 4.70 7.67 4.46
CA VAL A 120 4.09 9.01 4.54
C VAL A 120 4.89 9.81 5.56
N THR A 121 5.48 10.94 5.13
CA THR A 121 6.32 11.76 6.01
C THR A 121 5.55 12.86 6.74
N ASN A 122 4.37 13.26 6.25
CA ASN A 122 3.50 14.23 6.90
C ASN A 122 2.16 13.57 7.30
N ALA A 123 2.16 12.94 8.49
CA ALA A 123 0.99 12.23 9.01
C ALA A 123 -0.21 13.17 9.28
N ASN A 124 0.02 14.44 9.65
CA ASN A 124 -1.07 15.38 9.92
C ASN A 124 -1.81 15.75 8.64
N GLU A 125 -1.08 16.06 7.57
CA GLU A 125 -1.69 16.33 6.26
C GLU A 125 -2.38 15.09 5.70
N PHE A 126 -1.77 13.91 5.87
CA PHE A 126 -2.39 12.64 5.50
C PHE A 126 -3.75 12.45 6.17
N ARG A 127 -3.83 12.62 7.51
CA ARG A 127 -5.09 12.51 8.28
C ARG A 127 -6.14 13.51 7.81
N ARG A 128 -5.72 14.76 7.52
CA ARG A 128 -6.61 15.79 6.98
C ARG A 128 -7.24 15.35 5.65
N VAL A 129 -6.40 14.88 4.72
CA VAL A 129 -6.81 14.42 3.39
C VAL A 129 -7.75 13.22 3.50
N ILE A 130 -7.40 12.19 4.27
CA ILE A 130 -8.24 11.00 4.49
C ILE A 130 -9.59 11.39 5.11
N THR A 131 -9.60 12.24 6.14
CA THR A 131 -10.84 12.69 6.77
C THR A 131 -11.73 13.45 5.80
N SER A 132 -11.15 14.29 4.94
CA SER A 132 -11.86 15.01 3.89
C SER A 132 -12.44 14.06 2.83
N ALA A 133 -11.68 13.05 2.41
CA ALA A 133 -12.14 12.02 1.47
C ALA A 133 -13.27 11.16 2.07
N LEU A 134 -13.14 10.71 3.32
CA LEU A 134 -14.18 9.96 4.04
C LEU A 134 -15.48 10.77 4.18
N LYS A 135 -15.37 12.08 4.46
CA LYS A 135 -16.57 12.93 4.50
C LYS A 135 -17.27 12.97 3.14
N PHE A 136 -16.50 13.12 2.06
CA PHE A 136 -17.03 13.17 0.69
C PHE A 136 -17.73 11.87 0.31
N THR A 137 -17.09 10.72 0.55
CA THR A 137 -17.64 9.40 0.20
C THR A 137 -18.78 8.94 1.11
N GLY A 138 -18.86 9.46 2.33
CA GLY A 138 -20.00 9.25 3.21
C GLY A 138 -21.29 9.97 2.78
N GLU A 139 -21.17 10.94 1.86
CA GLU A 139 -22.27 11.73 1.31
C GLU A 139 -22.54 11.45 -0.18
N THR A 140 -21.76 10.55 -0.80
CA THR A 140 -21.85 10.25 -2.25
C THR A 140 -21.63 8.77 -2.52
N ASP A 141 -22.12 8.28 -3.67
CA ASP A 141 -21.88 6.91 -4.13
C ASP A 141 -20.59 6.82 -4.99
N SER A 142 -19.55 7.54 -4.59
CA SER A 142 -18.32 7.70 -5.35
C SER A 142 -17.17 6.91 -4.73
N ILE A 143 -16.17 6.57 -5.55
CA ILE A 143 -14.87 6.09 -5.12
C ILE A 143 -13.86 7.25 -5.26
N VAL A 144 -13.11 7.53 -4.19
CA VAL A 144 -12.04 8.53 -4.21
C VAL A 144 -10.71 7.81 -4.11
N THR A 145 -9.77 8.15 -4.99
CA THR A 145 -8.36 7.77 -4.86
C THR A 145 -7.50 8.99 -4.54
N LEU A 146 -6.34 8.79 -3.91
CA LEU A 146 -5.41 9.88 -3.62
C LEU A 146 -4.39 10.01 -4.77
N GLY A 147 -4.25 11.21 -5.28
CA GLY A 147 -3.37 11.54 -6.39
C GLY A 147 -2.10 12.26 -5.93
N MET A 148 -0.93 11.68 -6.20
CA MET A 148 0.37 12.27 -5.87
C MET A 148 0.95 12.96 -7.08
N LYS A 149 1.54 14.15 -6.90
CA LYS A 149 2.17 14.89 -8.01
C LYS A 149 3.36 14.10 -8.57
N PRO A 150 3.37 13.80 -9.87
CA PRO A 150 4.49 13.13 -10.49
C PRO A 150 5.74 14.03 -10.53
N ILE A 151 6.90 13.47 -10.18
CA ILE A 151 8.19 14.16 -10.20
C ILE A 151 9.19 13.52 -11.17
N ARG A 152 8.87 12.34 -11.71
CA ARG A 152 9.65 11.58 -12.68
C ARG A 152 8.73 10.67 -13.50
N PRO A 153 9.14 10.16 -14.68
CA PRO A 153 8.34 9.23 -15.49
C PRO A 153 8.43 7.80 -14.93
N GLU A 154 7.67 7.53 -13.86
CA GLU A 154 7.65 6.22 -13.19
C GLU A 154 6.73 5.25 -13.94
N THR A 155 7.27 4.11 -14.39
CA THR A 155 6.51 3.09 -15.12
C THR A 155 5.90 2.01 -14.21
N GLY A 156 6.25 2.02 -12.93
CA GLY A 156 5.72 1.09 -11.92
C GLY A 156 4.42 1.54 -11.27
N TYR A 157 3.95 2.78 -11.55
CA TYR A 157 2.76 3.37 -10.94
C TYR A 157 1.61 3.52 -11.92
N GLY A 158 0.39 3.55 -11.38
CA GLY A 158 -0.78 4.04 -12.09
C GLY A 158 -0.77 5.56 -12.21
N TYR A 159 -1.31 6.07 -13.29
CA TYR A 159 -1.50 7.50 -13.56
C TYR A 159 -2.98 7.83 -13.67
N ILE A 160 -3.36 8.95 -13.09
CA ILE A 160 -4.74 9.44 -13.01
C ILE A 160 -4.76 10.83 -13.63
N GLN A 161 -5.58 11.02 -14.67
CA GLN A 161 -5.87 12.34 -15.22
C GLN A 161 -7.15 12.89 -14.60
N ALA A 162 -7.11 14.14 -14.12
CA ALA A 162 -8.24 14.80 -13.48
C ALA A 162 -8.69 16.04 -14.27
N ASP A 163 -9.99 16.30 -14.35
CA ASP A 163 -10.49 17.61 -14.80
C ASP A 163 -10.38 18.63 -13.68
N LEU A 164 -9.23 19.29 -13.61
CA LEU A 164 -8.94 20.31 -12.60
C LEU A 164 -9.78 21.60 -12.76
N ARG A 165 -10.49 21.77 -13.87
CA ARG A 165 -11.34 22.95 -14.12
C ARG A 165 -12.68 22.82 -13.42
N THR A 166 -13.13 21.61 -13.15
CA THR A 166 -14.43 21.29 -12.60
C THR A 166 -14.34 20.53 -11.28
N PRO A 167 -13.94 21.21 -10.16
CA PRO A 167 -13.94 20.57 -8.86
C PRO A 167 -15.36 20.18 -8.44
N SER A 168 -15.48 19.11 -7.64
CA SER A 168 -16.77 18.66 -7.12
C SER A 168 -17.51 19.79 -6.35
N ALA A 169 -18.81 19.87 -6.53
CA ALA A 169 -19.62 20.84 -5.81
C ALA A 169 -19.59 20.66 -4.29
N ARG A 170 -19.43 19.39 -3.84
CA ARG A 170 -19.40 19.02 -2.40
C ARG A 170 -18.05 19.20 -1.73
N ASN A 171 -16.96 19.05 -2.50
CA ASN A 171 -15.60 19.23 -1.99
C ASN A 171 -14.70 19.76 -3.11
N LYS A 172 -14.16 20.97 -2.93
CA LYS A 172 -13.35 21.67 -3.94
C LYS A 172 -11.95 21.07 -4.12
N GLU A 173 -11.52 20.17 -3.25
CA GLU A 173 -10.26 19.43 -3.38
C GLU A 173 -10.43 18.09 -4.12
N VAL A 174 -11.67 17.72 -4.51
CA VAL A 174 -12.01 16.46 -5.18
C VAL A 174 -12.40 16.73 -6.63
N PHE A 175 -11.78 16.01 -7.56
CA PHE A 175 -11.97 16.17 -9.01
C PHE A 175 -12.37 14.85 -9.64
N ARG A 176 -13.19 14.90 -10.69
CA ARG A 176 -13.55 13.70 -11.45
C ARG A 176 -12.33 13.19 -12.20
N VAL A 177 -12.18 11.87 -12.26
CA VAL A 177 -11.16 11.20 -13.05
C VAL A 177 -11.65 11.12 -14.49
N ASP A 178 -10.85 11.67 -15.42
CA ASP A 178 -11.10 11.59 -16.86
C ASP A 178 -10.46 10.33 -17.45
N HIS A 179 -9.28 9.96 -16.94
CA HIS A 179 -8.54 8.81 -17.42
C HIS A 179 -7.72 8.19 -16.30
N PHE A 180 -7.74 6.85 -16.24
CA PHE A 180 -6.90 6.05 -15.35
C PHE A 180 -6.07 5.09 -16.19
N LYS A 181 -4.75 5.07 -15.99
CA LYS A 181 -3.84 4.18 -16.71
C LYS A 181 -2.84 3.53 -15.77
N GLU A 182 -2.98 2.23 -15.60
CA GLU A 182 -2.07 1.43 -14.77
C GLU A 182 -0.79 1.12 -15.55
N LYS A 183 0.36 1.42 -14.95
CA LYS A 183 1.72 1.07 -15.41
C LYS A 183 1.97 1.34 -16.90
N PRO A 184 1.95 2.63 -17.34
CA PRO A 184 2.22 2.99 -18.72
C PRO A 184 3.68 2.68 -19.11
N ASN A 185 3.96 2.64 -20.40
CA ASN A 185 5.34 2.60 -20.88
C ASN A 185 6.06 3.94 -20.63
N LEU A 186 7.39 3.97 -20.76
CA LEU A 186 8.22 5.13 -20.44
C LEU A 186 7.86 6.36 -21.29
N GLU A 187 7.55 6.17 -22.56
CA GLU A 187 7.15 7.26 -23.47
C GLU A 187 5.86 7.92 -22.98
N THR A 188 4.84 7.15 -22.70
CA THR A 188 3.57 7.63 -22.16
C THR A 188 3.74 8.29 -20.78
N ALA A 189 4.52 7.68 -19.88
CA ALA A 189 4.82 8.27 -18.58
C ALA A 189 5.53 9.62 -18.69
N THR A 190 6.45 9.75 -19.67
CA THR A 190 7.17 11.00 -19.95
C THR A 190 6.23 12.10 -20.45
N GLN A 191 5.21 11.75 -21.26
CA GLN A 191 4.19 12.70 -21.68
C GLN A 191 3.30 13.13 -20.51
N TYR A 192 2.88 12.20 -19.67
CA TYR A 192 1.99 12.49 -18.53
C TYR A 192 2.60 13.46 -17.51
N ILE A 193 3.90 13.38 -17.22
CA ILE A 193 4.53 14.29 -16.25
C ILE A 193 4.63 15.74 -16.75
N GLN A 194 4.45 15.99 -18.05
CA GLN A 194 4.43 17.35 -18.62
C GLN A 194 3.08 18.02 -18.45
N ASP A 195 2.02 17.24 -18.25
CA ASP A 195 0.67 17.74 -18.02
C ASP A 195 0.34 17.75 -16.52
N LYS A 196 0.06 18.92 -15.98
CA LYS A 196 -0.25 19.13 -14.57
C LYS A 196 -1.56 18.47 -14.11
N SER A 197 -2.38 17.99 -15.04
CA SER A 197 -3.63 17.26 -14.73
C SER A 197 -3.39 15.81 -14.36
N PHE A 198 -2.19 15.27 -14.55
CA PHE A 198 -1.85 13.90 -14.16
C PHE A 198 -1.28 13.78 -12.77
N PHE A 199 -1.68 12.72 -12.09
CA PHE A 199 -1.22 12.34 -10.76
C PHE A 199 -0.83 10.86 -10.74
N TRP A 200 0.10 10.46 -9.87
CA TRP A 200 0.31 9.07 -9.54
C TRP A 200 -0.80 8.56 -8.64
N ASN A 201 -1.28 7.35 -8.90
CA ASN A 201 -2.19 6.64 -8.01
C ASN A 201 -1.43 6.16 -6.77
N ALA A 202 -1.82 6.65 -5.59
CA ALA A 202 -1.22 6.22 -4.33
C ALA A 202 -1.66 4.81 -3.89
N GLY A 203 -2.61 4.19 -4.60
CA GLY A 203 -3.19 2.91 -4.20
C GLY A 203 -4.01 2.97 -2.90
N ILE A 204 -4.40 4.17 -2.49
CA ILE A 204 -5.27 4.41 -1.34
C ILE A 204 -6.64 4.80 -1.87
N PHE A 205 -7.67 4.02 -1.50
CA PHE A 205 -9.03 4.19 -2.00
C PHE A 205 -9.99 4.43 -0.85
N VAL A 206 -10.90 5.39 -1.02
CA VAL A 206 -11.94 5.73 -0.03
C VAL A 206 -13.31 5.62 -0.67
N MET A 207 -14.23 4.87 -0.06
CA MET A 207 -15.59 4.63 -0.59
C MET A 207 -16.50 4.03 0.47
N SER A 208 -17.80 4.11 0.26
CA SER A 208 -18.72 3.33 1.11
C SER A 208 -18.66 1.83 0.77
N ALA A 209 -18.92 0.96 1.77
CA ALA A 209 -19.03 -0.48 1.54
C ALA A 209 -20.10 -0.81 0.50
N ALA A 210 -21.18 -0.04 0.45
CA ALA A 210 -22.24 -0.19 -0.55
C ALA A 210 -21.73 0.12 -1.96
N THR A 211 -20.99 1.22 -2.13
CA THR A 211 -20.43 1.66 -3.41
C THR A 211 -19.48 0.60 -4.00
N ILE A 212 -18.51 0.13 -3.23
CA ILE A 212 -17.53 -0.84 -3.76
C ILE A 212 -18.16 -2.20 -4.04
N VAL A 213 -19.08 -2.68 -3.19
CA VAL A 213 -19.83 -3.92 -3.45
C VAL A 213 -20.66 -3.79 -4.73
N ASN A 214 -21.29 -2.64 -4.98
CA ASN A 214 -22.02 -2.42 -6.21
C ASN A 214 -21.09 -2.35 -7.43
N ALA A 215 -19.92 -1.71 -7.31
CA ALA A 215 -18.92 -1.70 -8.37
C ALA A 215 -18.46 -3.11 -8.75
N PHE A 216 -18.22 -4.00 -7.77
CA PHE A 216 -17.92 -5.41 -8.07
C PHE A 216 -19.06 -6.12 -8.80
N ARG A 217 -20.32 -5.88 -8.43
CA ARG A 217 -21.48 -6.47 -9.12
C ARG A 217 -21.54 -6.07 -10.60
N VAL A 218 -21.21 -4.82 -10.89
CA VAL A 218 -21.26 -4.27 -12.25
C VAL A 218 -20.06 -4.70 -13.07
N TYR A 219 -18.84 -4.55 -12.53
CA TYR A 219 -17.61 -4.66 -13.31
C TYR A 219 -16.91 -6.01 -13.12
N GLN A 220 -17.19 -6.76 -12.04
CA GLN A 220 -16.59 -8.06 -11.71
C GLN A 220 -17.63 -9.04 -11.14
N PRO A 221 -18.68 -9.39 -11.91
CA PRO A 221 -19.81 -10.20 -11.42
C PRO A 221 -19.38 -11.61 -10.97
N SER A 222 -18.31 -12.17 -11.52
CA SER A 222 -17.78 -13.49 -11.09
C SER A 222 -17.24 -13.42 -9.66
N ILE A 223 -16.44 -12.39 -9.33
CA ILE A 223 -15.93 -12.17 -7.98
C ILE A 223 -17.08 -11.84 -7.03
N ALA A 224 -18.00 -10.96 -7.44
CA ALA A 224 -19.16 -10.60 -6.66
C ALA A 224 -20.01 -11.81 -6.26
N LYS A 225 -20.27 -12.74 -7.19
CA LYS A 225 -21.06 -13.95 -6.96
C LYS A 225 -20.44 -14.85 -5.87
N ILE A 226 -19.11 -14.97 -5.85
CA ILE A 226 -18.39 -15.75 -4.83
C ILE A 226 -18.70 -15.17 -3.44
N PHE A 227 -18.41 -13.89 -3.22
CA PHE A 227 -18.55 -13.27 -1.91
C PHE A 227 -20.00 -13.03 -1.49
N GLU A 228 -20.93 -12.81 -2.42
CA GLU A 228 -22.37 -12.75 -2.11
C GLU A 228 -22.93 -14.08 -1.59
N SER A 229 -22.46 -15.20 -2.13
CA SER A 229 -22.90 -16.51 -1.68
C SER A 229 -22.49 -16.85 -0.24
N MET A 230 -21.55 -16.07 0.32
CA MET A 230 -21.01 -16.26 1.67
C MET A 230 -21.66 -15.36 2.74
N ARG A 231 -22.64 -14.52 2.40
CA ARG A 231 -23.22 -13.50 3.30
C ARG A 231 -23.66 -14.05 4.67
N SER A 232 -24.26 -15.23 4.69
CA SER A 232 -24.79 -15.83 5.93
C SER A 232 -23.72 -16.43 6.85
N ILE A 233 -22.45 -16.50 6.40
CA ILE A 233 -21.37 -17.14 7.16
C ILE A 233 -20.29 -16.16 7.63
N TYR A 234 -20.31 -14.93 7.14
CA TYR A 234 -19.37 -13.91 7.63
C TYR A 234 -19.48 -13.71 9.14
N GLY A 235 -18.34 -13.72 9.84
CA GLY A 235 -18.24 -13.62 11.30
C GLY A 235 -18.60 -14.89 12.06
N THR A 236 -18.77 -16.00 11.37
CA THR A 236 -18.98 -17.32 12.00
C THR A 236 -17.72 -18.18 11.92
N ASP A 237 -17.65 -19.24 12.71
CA ASP A 237 -16.54 -20.22 12.69
C ASP A 237 -16.36 -20.92 11.33
N LYS A 238 -17.34 -20.82 10.44
CA LYS A 238 -17.31 -21.43 9.09
C LYS A 238 -16.65 -20.53 8.04
N GLU A 239 -16.48 -19.24 8.34
CA GLU A 239 -16.00 -18.24 7.37
C GLU A 239 -14.66 -18.66 6.73
N GLN A 240 -13.66 -18.99 7.55
CA GLN A 240 -12.33 -19.31 7.04
C GLN A 240 -12.32 -20.58 6.16
N ALA A 241 -13.09 -21.60 6.53
CA ALA A 241 -13.19 -22.83 5.73
C ALA A 241 -13.80 -22.59 4.34
N GLU A 242 -14.83 -21.76 4.26
CA GLU A 242 -15.45 -21.37 2.99
C GLU A 242 -14.53 -20.47 2.16
N ILE A 243 -13.79 -19.55 2.80
CA ILE A 243 -12.77 -18.74 2.12
C ILE A 243 -11.66 -19.61 1.57
N ASP A 244 -11.14 -20.58 2.34
CA ASP A 244 -10.10 -21.50 1.88
C ASP A 244 -10.54 -22.28 0.62
N GLN A 245 -11.84 -22.58 0.49
CA GLN A 245 -12.39 -23.30 -0.65
C GLN A 245 -12.68 -22.40 -1.86
N ARG A 246 -13.32 -21.22 -1.65
CA ARG A 246 -13.87 -20.39 -2.74
C ARG A 246 -12.92 -19.29 -3.23
N TYR A 247 -12.09 -18.75 -2.35
CA TYR A 247 -11.17 -17.67 -2.72
C TYR A 247 -10.21 -18.04 -3.88
N PRO A 248 -9.70 -19.29 -3.99
CA PRO A 248 -8.89 -19.70 -5.15
C PRO A 248 -9.61 -19.66 -6.51
N GLU A 249 -10.95 -19.61 -6.52
CA GLU A 249 -11.76 -19.49 -7.74
C GLU A 249 -11.78 -18.05 -8.28
N CYS A 250 -11.41 -17.06 -7.45
CA CYS A 250 -11.37 -15.67 -7.87
C CYS A 250 -10.35 -15.44 -8.99
N GLU A 251 -10.70 -14.60 -9.94
CA GLU A 251 -9.77 -14.10 -10.94
C GLU A 251 -8.57 -13.38 -10.27
N ASN A 252 -7.36 -13.62 -10.77
CA ASN A 252 -6.15 -12.97 -10.28
C ASN A 252 -5.99 -11.61 -10.98
N ILE A 253 -6.62 -10.58 -10.44
CA ILE A 253 -6.67 -9.23 -11.04
C ILE A 253 -6.54 -8.14 -9.97
N SER A 254 -5.86 -7.03 -10.28
CA SER A 254 -5.82 -5.87 -9.38
C SER A 254 -7.14 -5.08 -9.44
N VAL A 255 -7.46 -4.36 -8.37
CA VAL A 255 -8.63 -3.47 -8.32
C VAL A 255 -8.53 -2.35 -9.34
N ASP A 256 -7.32 -1.94 -9.69
CA ASP A 256 -7.06 -0.92 -10.70
C ASP A 256 -7.63 -1.34 -12.06
N TYR A 257 -7.27 -2.54 -12.54
CA TYR A 257 -7.82 -3.10 -13.79
C TYR A 257 -9.27 -3.58 -13.64
N ALA A 258 -9.63 -4.10 -12.47
CA ALA A 258 -10.95 -4.67 -12.24
C ALA A 258 -12.05 -3.61 -12.19
N ILE A 259 -11.78 -2.49 -11.53
CA ILE A 259 -12.76 -1.45 -11.17
C ILE A 259 -12.31 -0.06 -11.64
N MET A 260 -11.07 0.40 -11.27
CA MET A 260 -10.70 1.81 -11.38
C MET A 260 -10.57 2.29 -12.82
N GLU A 261 -10.12 1.45 -13.75
CA GLU A 261 -10.08 1.78 -15.19
C GLU A 261 -11.46 1.76 -15.87
N LYS A 262 -12.53 1.25 -15.21
CA LYS A 262 -13.84 0.99 -15.81
C LYS A 262 -14.98 1.80 -15.21
N ALA A 263 -14.88 2.13 -13.93
CA ALA A 263 -15.96 2.77 -13.21
C ALA A 263 -16.06 4.27 -13.54
N GLU A 264 -17.30 4.77 -13.69
CA GLU A 264 -17.55 6.15 -14.13
C GLU A 264 -17.51 7.16 -12.97
N GLU A 265 -17.84 6.75 -11.75
CA GLU A 265 -17.90 7.62 -10.57
C GLU A 265 -16.61 7.50 -9.71
N ILE A 266 -15.46 7.63 -10.40
CA ILE A 266 -14.14 7.71 -9.78
C ILE A 266 -13.71 9.17 -9.68
N PHE A 267 -13.25 9.54 -8.51
CA PHE A 267 -12.71 10.86 -8.21
C PHE A 267 -11.29 10.76 -7.69
N VAL A 268 -10.49 11.79 -7.89
CA VAL A 268 -9.15 11.93 -7.32
C VAL A 268 -9.12 13.12 -6.38
N MET A 269 -8.45 12.95 -5.26
CA MET A 269 -8.09 14.02 -4.35
C MET A 269 -6.57 14.22 -4.43
N PRO A 270 -6.08 15.27 -5.12
CA PRO A 270 -4.67 15.62 -5.13
C PRO A 270 -4.17 15.90 -3.73
N ALA A 271 -3.02 15.36 -3.37
CA ALA A 271 -2.45 15.49 -2.05
C ALA A 271 -0.92 15.56 -2.08
N ASP A 272 -0.34 16.18 -1.06
CA ASP A 272 1.11 16.25 -0.87
C ASP A 272 1.44 16.06 0.62
N PHE A 273 1.63 14.81 1.01
CA PHE A 273 1.98 14.39 2.36
C PHE A 273 3.30 13.60 2.42
N GLY A 274 4.16 13.77 1.41
CA GLY A 274 5.45 13.08 1.35
C GLY A 274 5.29 11.56 1.19
N TRP A 275 4.54 11.14 0.16
CA TRP A 275 4.26 9.73 -0.14
C TRP A 275 5.38 9.08 -0.95
N SER A 276 5.65 7.82 -0.62
CA SER A 276 6.45 6.91 -1.45
C SER A 276 5.92 5.47 -1.28
N ASP A 277 5.86 4.71 -2.38
CA ASP A 277 5.55 3.28 -2.33
C ASP A 277 6.70 2.43 -1.77
N LEU A 278 7.87 3.05 -1.56
CA LEU A 278 9.07 2.38 -1.11
C LEU A 278 9.36 1.10 -1.91
N GLY A 279 9.30 1.21 -3.25
CA GLY A 279 9.39 0.07 -4.15
C GLY A 279 10.81 -0.48 -4.32
N THR A 280 11.86 0.32 -4.04
CA THR A 280 13.27 0.00 -4.31
C THR A 280 14.21 0.59 -3.27
N TRP A 281 15.45 0.13 -3.22
CA TRP A 281 16.52 0.71 -2.40
C TRP A 281 16.79 2.18 -2.75
N GLY A 282 16.69 2.55 -4.04
CA GLY A 282 16.81 3.94 -4.47
C GLY A 282 15.69 4.81 -3.91
N SER A 283 14.47 4.30 -3.81
CA SER A 283 13.37 5.02 -3.16
C SER A 283 13.58 5.13 -1.65
N LEU A 284 14.16 4.13 -1.00
CA LEU A 284 14.55 4.19 0.42
C LEU A 284 15.65 5.24 0.63
N LEU A 285 16.70 5.22 -0.19
CA LEU A 285 17.75 6.26 -0.14
C LEU A 285 17.18 7.66 -0.31
N ALA A 286 16.20 7.84 -1.21
CA ALA A 286 15.57 9.15 -1.44
C ALA A 286 14.81 9.66 -0.20
N GLN A 287 14.20 8.78 0.58
CA GLN A 287 13.39 9.10 1.76
C GLN A 287 14.20 9.11 3.07
N SER A 288 15.40 8.54 3.09
CA SER A 288 16.23 8.47 4.28
C SER A 288 16.99 9.78 4.55
N HIS A 289 17.28 10.03 5.83
CA HIS A 289 18.24 11.07 6.20
C HIS A 289 19.64 10.73 5.63
N LYS A 290 20.31 11.73 5.08
CA LYS A 290 21.63 11.57 4.45
C LYS A 290 22.69 12.37 5.18
N ASP A 291 23.88 11.82 5.23
CA ASP A 291 25.08 12.56 5.61
C ASP A 291 25.45 13.61 4.54
N MET A 292 26.48 14.41 4.80
CA MET A 292 26.97 15.45 3.88
C MET A 292 27.51 14.91 2.55
N TYR A 293 27.75 13.59 2.44
CA TYR A 293 28.22 12.91 1.24
C TYR A 293 27.11 12.15 0.52
N GLY A 294 25.85 12.28 0.97
CA GLY A 294 24.69 11.65 0.35
C GLY A 294 24.50 10.18 0.75
N ASN A 295 25.18 9.68 1.80
CA ASN A 295 24.97 8.32 2.29
C ASN A 295 23.77 8.29 3.26
N ALA A 296 22.92 7.27 3.14
CA ALA A 296 21.89 6.93 4.12
C ALA A 296 22.39 5.76 4.97
N LEU A 297 22.45 5.95 6.28
CA LEU A 297 22.97 4.97 7.24
C LEU A 297 21.84 4.53 8.16
N ILE A 298 21.46 3.27 8.08
CA ILE A 298 20.43 2.64 8.91
C ILE A 298 21.10 1.55 9.75
N GLY A 299 21.35 1.87 11.02
CA GLY A 299 22.10 1.08 11.99
C GLY A 299 23.08 1.92 12.79
N ASP A 300 23.54 1.40 13.95
CA ASP A 300 24.26 2.20 14.95
C ASP A 300 25.79 2.21 14.80
N ASN A 301 26.38 1.17 14.22
CA ASN A 301 27.82 0.96 14.19
C ASN A 301 28.44 1.07 12.78
N ILE A 302 28.04 2.10 12.01
CA ILE A 302 28.48 2.27 10.62
C ILE A 302 29.46 3.43 10.52
N GLN A 303 30.65 3.17 9.97
CA GLN A 303 31.69 4.16 9.69
C GLN A 303 31.96 4.24 8.19
N MET A 304 31.75 5.42 7.60
CA MET A 304 32.04 5.71 6.19
C MET A 304 33.40 6.43 6.05
N VAL A 305 34.20 6.00 5.10
CA VAL A 305 35.49 6.61 4.76
C VAL A 305 35.54 6.80 3.25
N GLU A 306 35.69 8.03 2.76
CA GLU A 306 35.82 8.36 1.32
C GLU A 306 34.70 7.72 0.46
N SER A 307 33.49 7.65 1.01
CA SER A 307 32.35 6.95 0.40
C SER A 307 31.17 7.90 0.26
N LYS A 308 30.39 7.79 -0.83
CA LYS A 308 29.26 8.69 -1.12
C LYS A 308 28.12 8.01 -1.85
N ASN A 309 26.91 8.60 -1.74
CA ASN A 309 25.69 8.17 -2.43
C ASN A 309 25.28 6.71 -2.16
N ASN A 310 25.63 6.17 -1.00
CA ASN A 310 25.36 4.78 -0.64
C ASN A 310 24.14 4.68 0.28
N ILE A 311 23.52 3.50 0.30
CA ILE A 311 22.57 3.13 1.35
C ILE A 311 23.10 1.90 2.08
N ILE A 312 23.23 2.04 3.39
CA ILE A 312 23.75 1.01 4.29
C ILE A 312 22.66 0.65 5.27
N HIS A 313 22.29 -0.61 5.32
CA HIS A 313 21.32 -1.13 6.26
C HIS A 313 21.88 -2.36 6.99
N THR A 314 22.30 -2.15 8.24
CA THR A 314 22.89 -3.18 9.10
C THR A 314 22.39 -2.97 10.52
N MET A 315 21.31 -3.65 10.90
CA MET A 315 20.63 -3.49 12.21
C MET A 315 21.25 -4.34 13.33
N ASN A 316 22.42 -4.91 13.12
CA ASN A 316 23.11 -5.72 14.11
C ASN A 316 24.22 -4.94 14.84
N GLU A 317 24.73 -5.50 15.95
CA GLU A 317 25.78 -4.89 16.78
C GLU A 317 27.18 -4.89 16.11
N LYS A 318 27.32 -5.45 14.92
CA LYS A 318 28.63 -5.51 14.23
C LYS A 318 29.09 -4.12 13.83
N LYS A 319 30.36 -3.84 14.07
CA LYS A 319 31.01 -2.65 13.49
C LYS A 319 31.21 -2.85 12.00
N VAL A 320 30.64 -1.95 11.20
CA VAL A 320 30.78 -1.92 9.74
C VAL A 320 31.61 -0.72 9.34
N VAL A 321 32.70 -0.95 8.64
CA VAL A 321 33.59 0.11 8.09
C VAL A 321 33.60 -0.02 6.58
N ILE A 322 33.21 1.05 5.88
CA ILE A 322 33.14 1.10 4.42
C ILE A 322 34.04 2.19 3.90
N GLN A 323 34.97 1.82 3.00
CA GLN A 323 35.88 2.76 2.37
C GLN A 323 35.74 2.68 0.83
N GLY A 324 35.64 3.85 0.19
CA GLY A 324 35.75 4.03 -1.26
C GLY A 324 34.53 3.61 -2.09
N LEU A 325 33.36 3.32 -1.49
CA LEU A 325 32.15 3.01 -2.24
C LEU A 325 31.41 4.27 -2.71
N ASP A 326 30.90 4.25 -3.93
CA ASP A 326 30.07 5.30 -4.53
C ASP A 326 28.86 4.68 -5.24
N GLY A 327 27.65 4.95 -4.74
CA GLY A 327 26.40 4.48 -5.32
C GLY A 327 26.12 2.99 -5.09
N TYR A 328 26.35 2.48 -3.87
CA TYR A 328 26.13 1.08 -3.51
C TYR A 328 25.01 0.91 -2.48
N ILE A 329 24.41 -0.27 -2.51
CA ILE A 329 23.59 -0.86 -1.48
C ILE A 329 24.50 -1.80 -0.68
N VAL A 330 24.53 -1.65 0.65
CA VAL A 330 25.12 -2.61 1.58
C VAL A 330 24.05 -2.98 2.58
N ALA A 331 23.60 -4.21 2.56
CA ALA A 331 22.52 -4.67 3.43
C ALA A 331 22.85 -6.02 4.05
N GLU A 332 22.66 -6.15 5.35
CA GLU A 332 22.88 -7.41 6.08
C GLU A 332 21.63 -7.79 6.87
N GLU A 333 21.16 -9.02 6.69
CA GLU A 333 20.07 -9.61 7.46
C GLU A 333 20.27 -11.13 7.54
N ASP A 334 20.04 -11.73 8.70
CA ASP A 334 20.06 -13.18 8.96
C ASP A 334 21.30 -13.89 8.38
N GLY A 335 22.50 -13.28 8.58
CA GLY A 335 23.78 -13.84 8.12
C GLY A 335 24.03 -13.69 6.61
N THR A 336 23.18 -12.99 5.89
CA THR A 336 23.35 -12.69 4.47
C THR A 336 23.79 -11.24 4.29
N LEU A 337 24.92 -11.03 3.62
CA LEU A 337 25.41 -9.70 3.26
C LEU A 337 25.27 -9.49 1.75
N LEU A 338 24.53 -8.46 1.37
CA LEU A 338 24.43 -7.95 -0.01
C LEU A 338 25.33 -6.71 -0.16
N ILE A 339 26.18 -6.70 -1.18
CA ILE A 339 26.87 -5.51 -1.68
C ILE A 339 26.58 -5.41 -3.17
N CYS A 340 25.81 -4.43 -3.58
CA CYS A 340 25.33 -4.29 -4.95
C CYS A 340 25.33 -2.82 -5.38
N LYS A 341 25.61 -2.52 -6.64
CA LYS A 341 25.43 -1.16 -7.16
C LYS A 341 23.96 -0.77 -7.09
N LEU A 342 23.67 0.47 -6.66
CA LEU A 342 22.31 1.01 -6.62
C LEU A 342 21.66 1.00 -8.00
N SER A 343 22.43 1.23 -9.07
CA SER A 343 21.94 1.13 -10.46
C SER A 343 21.49 -0.27 -10.88
N GLU A 344 21.88 -1.31 -10.12
CA GLU A 344 21.55 -2.72 -10.40
C GLU A 344 20.44 -3.26 -9.48
N GLU A 345 19.77 -2.39 -8.72
CA GLU A 345 18.78 -2.77 -7.71
C GLU A 345 17.62 -3.64 -8.25
N GLN A 346 17.26 -3.49 -9.54
CA GLN A 346 16.22 -4.31 -10.16
C GLN A 346 16.65 -5.79 -10.32
N ARG A 347 17.95 -6.07 -10.34
CA ARG A 347 18.49 -7.42 -10.46
C ARG A 347 18.60 -8.17 -9.13
N ILE A 348 18.31 -7.52 -8.02
CA ILE A 348 18.34 -8.15 -6.67
C ILE A 348 17.47 -9.41 -6.61
N LYS A 349 16.35 -9.44 -7.30
CA LYS A 349 15.48 -10.61 -7.39
C LYS A 349 16.21 -11.84 -8.01
N ILE A 350 17.12 -11.62 -8.97
CA ILE A 350 17.92 -12.67 -9.58
C ILE A 350 18.95 -13.17 -8.56
N PHE A 351 19.61 -12.25 -7.85
CA PHE A 351 20.64 -12.58 -6.86
C PHE A 351 20.06 -13.37 -5.67
N SER A 352 18.82 -13.07 -5.28
CA SER A 352 18.11 -13.79 -4.22
C SER A 352 17.61 -15.19 -4.62
N GLY A 353 17.68 -15.56 -5.92
CA GLY A 353 17.11 -16.80 -6.43
C GLY A 353 15.57 -16.81 -6.45
N SER A 354 14.93 -15.66 -6.27
CA SER A 354 13.46 -15.53 -6.23
C SER A 354 12.81 -15.54 -7.62
N GLU A 355 13.57 -15.30 -8.67
CA GLU A 355 13.18 -15.48 -10.09
C GLU A 355 14.09 -16.57 -10.68
N LYS A 356 13.48 -17.70 -11.09
CA LYS A 356 14.13 -18.71 -11.94
C LYS A 356 13.81 -18.44 -13.40
#